data_1cecfe8eadf4c15cdfecf25737e7a146
#
_entry.id   1cecfe8eadf4c15cdfecf25737e7a146
#
_cell.length_a   1.000
_cell.length_b   1.000
_cell.length_c   1.000
_cell.angle_alpha   90.00
_cell.angle_beta   90.00
_cell.angle_gamma   90.00
#
_symmetry.space_group_name_H-M   'P 1'
#
loop_
_entity.id
_entity.type
_entity.pdbx_description
1 polymer ?
#
loop_
_entity_poly.entity_id
_entity_poly.type
_entity_poly.pdbx_seq_one_letter_code
_entity_poly.pdbx_strand_id
1 'polypeptide(L)'
;MDDCLEQLQAEFQETSRRTAELKVELDLAQGKVPREGVPHYILIEEAAHEVGQMVSRMAQEIHMDQLAARQVSVARCPECGSRCELVPKKRGITSGDGPVALQELKGHCSVCRRDFFPDAGSLGL
;
A
#
# COMPACT_ATOMS: atom_id res chain seq x y z
N MET A 1 -18.43 12.47 16.79
CA MET A 1 -17.07 12.15 16.31
C MET A 1 -16.55 10.84 16.88
N ASP A 2 -16.68 10.66 18.19
CA ASP A 2 -16.19 9.43 18.83
C ASP A 2 -16.94 8.19 18.35
N ASP A 3 -18.26 8.29 18.12
CA ASP A 3 -19.06 7.16 17.62
C ASP A 3 -18.61 6.71 16.23
N CYS A 4 -18.22 7.65 15.34
CA CYS A 4 -17.75 7.32 14.00
C CYS A 4 -16.41 6.58 14.05
N LEU A 5 -15.50 7.02 14.90
CA LEU A 5 -14.21 6.36 15.11
C LEU A 5 -14.39 4.97 15.71
N GLU A 6 -15.25 4.83 16.71
CA GLU A 6 -15.53 3.54 17.34
C GLU A 6 -16.15 2.56 16.35
N GLN A 7 -17.08 3.03 15.51
CA GLN A 7 -17.70 2.21 14.47
C GLN A 7 -16.67 1.75 13.44
N LEU A 8 -15.77 2.64 13.04
CA LEU A 8 -14.70 2.33 12.08
C LEU A 8 -13.73 1.30 12.67
N GLN A 9 -13.35 1.47 13.95
CA GLN A 9 -12.51 0.51 14.65
C GLN A 9 -13.16 -0.86 14.77
N ALA A 10 -14.44 -0.90 15.08
CA ALA A 10 -15.21 -2.14 15.21
C ALA A 10 -15.31 -2.87 13.86
N GLU A 11 -15.58 -2.14 12.79
CA GLU A 11 -15.64 -2.68 11.44
C GLU A 11 -14.28 -3.22 11.00
N PHE A 12 -13.22 -2.47 11.26
CA PHE A 12 -11.86 -2.90 10.95
C PHE A 12 -11.51 -4.19 11.70
N GLN A 13 -11.86 -4.26 12.98
CA GLN A 13 -11.58 -5.43 13.80
C GLN A 13 -12.36 -6.66 13.32
N GLU A 14 -13.64 -6.50 13.00
CA GLU A 14 -14.48 -7.58 12.49
C GLU A 14 -14.02 -8.06 11.12
N THR A 15 -13.69 -7.14 10.22
CA THR A 15 -13.17 -7.48 8.89
C THR A 15 -11.82 -8.18 8.98
N SER A 16 -10.96 -7.74 9.91
CA SER A 16 -9.67 -8.39 10.16
C SER A 16 -9.84 -9.83 10.65
N ARG A 17 -10.81 -10.06 11.55
CA ARG A 17 -11.14 -11.41 12.03
C ARG A 17 -11.59 -12.30 10.87
N ARG A 18 -12.49 -11.79 10.04
CA ARG A 18 -12.96 -12.55 8.88
C ARG A 18 -11.85 -12.85 7.89
N THR A 19 -10.96 -11.90 7.66
CA THR A 19 -9.77 -12.08 6.81
C THR A 19 -8.88 -13.19 7.39
N ALA A 20 -8.64 -13.20 8.69
CA ALA A 20 -7.84 -14.21 9.35
C ALA A 20 -8.47 -15.60 9.24
N GLU A 21 -9.79 -15.71 9.41
CA GLU A 21 -10.51 -16.97 9.25
C GLU A 21 -10.39 -17.52 7.82
N LEU A 22 -10.58 -16.66 6.83
CA LEU A 22 -10.43 -17.03 5.42
C LEU A 22 -8.99 -17.44 5.10
N LYS A 23 -8.01 -16.76 5.66
CA LYS A 23 -6.60 -17.11 5.47
C LYS A 23 -6.31 -18.51 6.03
N VAL A 24 -6.83 -18.83 7.20
CA VAL A 24 -6.67 -20.16 7.79
C VAL A 24 -7.28 -21.24 6.87
N GLU A 25 -8.50 -21.02 6.38
CA GLU A 25 -9.14 -21.94 5.44
C GLU A 25 -8.31 -22.11 4.18
N LEU A 26 -7.77 -21.03 3.65
CA LEU A 26 -6.94 -21.04 2.45
C LEU A 26 -5.62 -21.78 2.69
N ASP A 27 -4.96 -21.54 3.82
CA ASP A 27 -3.71 -22.20 4.18
C ASP A 27 -3.89 -23.72 4.29
N LEU A 28 -4.99 -24.15 4.88
CA LEU A 28 -5.33 -25.56 4.99
C LEU A 28 -5.63 -26.17 3.61
N ALA A 29 -6.38 -25.45 2.80
CA ALA A 29 -6.72 -25.91 1.45
C ALA A 29 -5.50 -26.00 0.54
N GLN A 30 -4.53 -25.10 0.69
CA GLN A 30 -3.29 -25.09 -0.09
C GLN A 30 -2.21 -26.03 0.47
N GLY A 31 -2.44 -26.61 1.63
CA GLY A 31 -1.48 -27.50 2.27
C GLY A 31 -0.31 -26.80 2.93
N LYS A 32 -0.36 -25.48 3.12
CA LYS A 32 0.68 -24.72 3.82
C LYS A 32 0.76 -25.11 5.29
N VAL A 33 -0.39 -25.41 5.86
CA VAL A 33 -0.53 -25.97 7.21
C VAL A 33 -1.32 -27.27 7.07
N PRO A 34 -0.83 -28.40 7.61
CA PRO A 34 -1.53 -29.67 7.48
C PRO A 34 -2.84 -29.67 8.27
N ARG A 35 -3.87 -30.32 7.70
CA ARG A 35 -5.19 -30.45 8.34
C ARG A 35 -5.18 -31.41 9.51
N GLU A 36 -4.27 -32.37 9.51
CA GLU A 36 -4.22 -33.45 10.51
C GLU A 36 -2.91 -33.41 11.26
N GLY A 37 -2.95 -33.88 12.52
CA GLY A 37 -1.79 -33.90 13.38
C GLY A 37 -1.46 -32.53 13.97
N VAL A 38 -0.30 -32.46 14.59
CA VAL A 38 0.20 -31.23 15.20
C VAL A 38 1.43 -30.77 14.42
N PRO A 39 1.30 -29.69 13.61
CA PRO A 39 2.43 -29.20 12.86
C PRO A 39 3.45 -28.49 13.74
N HIS A 40 4.66 -28.32 13.23
CA HIS A 40 5.60 -27.42 13.86
C HIS A 40 5.05 -25.99 13.81
N TYR A 41 5.14 -25.26 14.93
CA TYR A 41 4.54 -23.92 15.02
C TYR A 41 5.04 -22.95 13.96
N ILE A 42 6.27 -23.13 13.46
CA ILE A 42 6.82 -22.26 12.42
C ILE A 42 5.98 -22.25 11.14
N LEU A 43 5.33 -23.39 10.80
CA LEU A 43 4.45 -23.42 9.63
C LEU A 43 3.23 -22.54 9.82
N ILE A 44 2.69 -22.52 11.04
CA ILE A 44 1.56 -21.65 11.39
C ILE A 44 1.99 -20.19 11.35
N GLU A 45 3.14 -19.88 11.95
CA GLU A 45 3.66 -18.51 12.01
C GLU A 45 3.97 -17.95 10.62
N GLU A 46 4.65 -18.72 9.79
CA GLU A 46 4.97 -18.30 8.41
C GLU A 46 3.73 -18.06 7.57
N ALA A 47 2.76 -18.98 7.65
CA ALA A 47 1.49 -18.82 6.92
C ALA A 47 0.71 -17.61 7.41
N ALA A 48 0.65 -17.39 8.72
CA ALA A 48 -0.03 -16.23 9.30
C ALA A 48 0.66 -14.91 8.94
N HIS A 49 1.99 -14.91 8.85
CA HIS A 49 2.76 -13.71 8.51
C HIS A 49 2.44 -13.22 7.08
N GLU A 50 2.17 -14.13 6.16
CA GLU A 50 1.83 -13.79 4.77
C GLU A 50 0.65 -12.83 4.65
N VAL A 51 -0.41 -13.02 5.44
CA VAL A 51 -1.58 -12.14 5.38
C VAL A 51 -1.26 -10.74 5.89
N GLY A 52 -0.42 -10.65 6.91
CA GLY A 52 0.06 -9.35 7.41
C GLY A 52 0.82 -8.58 6.35
N GLN A 53 1.74 -9.24 5.66
CA GLN A 53 2.49 -8.64 4.56
C GLN A 53 1.59 -8.21 3.41
N MET A 54 0.62 -9.04 3.04
CA MET A 54 -0.32 -8.75 1.96
C MET A 54 -1.19 -7.53 2.29
N VAL A 55 -1.76 -7.48 3.49
CA VAL A 55 -2.61 -6.37 3.92
C VAL A 55 -1.78 -5.08 4.03
N SER A 56 -0.54 -5.18 4.52
CA SER A 56 0.37 -4.05 4.59
C SER A 56 0.64 -3.45 3.20
N ARG A 57 0.93 -4.30 2.21
CA ARG A 57 1.15 -3.82 0.84
C ARG A 57 -0.09 -3.16 0.27
N MET A 58 -1.27 -3.75 0.48
CA MET A 58 -2.54 -3.16 0.04
C MET A 58 -2.78 -1.80 0.69
N ALA A 59 -2.53 -1.68 1.99
CA ALA A 59 -2.70 -0.42 2.71
C ALA A 59 -1.75 0.65 2.20
N GLN A 60 -0.49 0.31 1.93
CA GLN A 60 0.48 1.24 1.34
C GLN A 60 0.00 1.77 -0.01
N GLU A 61 -0.48 0.88 -0.87
CA GLU A 61 -0.99 1.26 -2.19
C GLU A 61 -2.23 2.15 -2.09
N ILE A 62 -3.16 1.83 -1.19
CA ILE A 62 -4.36 2.64 -0.95
C ILE A 62 -3.99 4.03 -0.43
N HIS A 63 -3.09 4.11 0.54
CA HIS A 63 -2.63 5.40 1.06
C HIS A 63 -2.04 6.27 -0.05
N MET A 64 -1.20 5.68 -0.90
CA MET A 64 -0.57 6.42 -2.00
C MET A 64 -1.58 6.85 -3.06
N ASP A 65 -2.56 6.00 -3.39
CA ASP A 65 -3.62 6.35 -4.33
C ASP A 65 -4.47 7.52 -3.81
N GLN A 66 -4.84 7.48 -2.54
CA GLN A 66 -5.61 8.55 -1.91
C GLN A 66 -4.80 9.84 -1.79
N LEU A 67 -3.51 9.73 -1.47
CA LEU A 67 -2.61 10.89 -1.41
C LEU A 67 -2.52 11.56 -2.79
N ALA A 68 -2.31 10.79 -3.84
CA ALA A 68 -2.24 11.31 -5.21
C ALA A 68 -3.57 11.97 -5.62
N ALA A 69 -4.71 11.38 -5.25
CA ALA A 69 -6.03 11.90 -5.59
C ALA A 69 -6.35 13.24 -4.92
N ARG A 70 -5.78 13.52 -3.75
CA ARG A 70 -6.03 14.78 -3.03
C ARG A 70 -5.02 15.88 -3.31
N GLN A 71 -3.96 15.59 -4.09
CA GLN A 71 -2.97 16.58 -4.49
C GLN A 71 -3.48 17.43 -5.64
N VAL A 72 -2.92 18.65 -5.77
CA VAL A 72 -3.20 19.51 -6.92
C VAL A 72 -2.58 18.90 -8.17
N SER A 73 -3.23 19.11 -9.31
CA SER A 73 -2.81 18.53 -10.59
C SER A 73 -1.77 19.37 -11.34
N VAL A 74 -1.21 20.39 -10.69
CA VAL A 74 -0.25 21.32 -11.29
C VAL A 74 0.87 21.60 -10.30
N ALA A 75 2.10 21.67 -10.79
CA ALA A 75 3.26 22.07 -10.01
C ALA A 75 4.22 22.89 -10.88
N ARG A 76 5.11 23.64 -10.25
CA ARG A 76 6.15 24.38 -10.96
C ARG A 76 7.40 23.53 -11.07
N CYS A 77 8.06 23.60 -12.23
CA CYS A 77 9.34 22.96 -12.42
C CYS A 77 10.35 23.48 -11.38
N PRO A 78 11.06 22.62 -10.66
CA PRO A 78 12.03 23.05 -9.66
C PRO A 78 13.25 23.78 -10.25
N GLU A 79 13.50 23.60 -11.55
CA GLU A 79 14.65 24.23 -12.22
C GLU A 79 14.31 25.59 -12.81
N CYS A 80 13.20 25.71 -13.56
CA CYS A 80 12.88 26.94 -14.29
C CYS A 80 11.59 27.63 -13.82
N GLY A 81 10.82 27.03 -12.94
CA GLY A 81 9.58 27.60 -12.42
C GLY A 81 8.39 27.54 -13.37
N SER A 82 8.52 26.92 -14.53
CA SER A 82 7.41 26.76 -15.48
C SER A 82 6.30 25.91 -14.90
N ARG A 83 5.06 26.28 -15.22
CA ARG A 83 3.88 25.51 -14.80
C ARG A 83 3.81 24.21 -15.57
N CYS A 84 3.70 23.08 -14.85
CA CYS A 84 3.63 21.75 -15.42
C CYS A 84 2.41 21.01 -14.88
N GLU A 85 1.73 20.28 -15.75
CA GLU A 85 0.66 19.39 -15.34
C GLU A 85 1.24 18.13 -14.74
N LEU A 86 0.58 17.61 -13.69
CA LEU A 86 0.96 16.40 -13.01
C LEU A 86 0.08 15.24 -13.49
N VAL A 87 0.71 14.12 -13.78
CA VAL A 87 0.01 12.89 -14.17
C VAL A 87 0.40 11.76 -13.22
N PRO A 88 -0.53 10.83 -12.94
CA PRO A 88 -0.20 9.66 -12.14
C PRO A 88 0.79 8.76 -12.87
N LYS A 89 1.76 8.25 -12.11
CA LYS A 89 2.71 7.25 -12.62
C LYS A 89 2.94 6.20 -11.55
N LYS A 90 2.94 4.93 -11.95
CA LYS A 90 3.26 3.83 -11.05
C LYS A 90 4.76 3.68 -10.92
N ARG A 91 5.19 3.44 -9.69
CA ARG A 91 6.59 3.22 -9.34
C ARG A 91 6.68 2.02 -8.40
N GLY A 92 7.53 1.06 -8.77
CA GLY A 92 7.81 -0.08 -7.90
C GLY A 92 8.84 0.29 -6.84
N ILE A 93 8.55 -0.03 -5.59
CA ILE A 93 9.52 0.04 -4.51
C ILE A 93 9.49 -1.27 -3.72
N THR A 94 10.57 -1.56 -3.00
CA THR A 94 10.62 -2.67 -2.07
C THR A 94 10.39 -2.14 -0.67
N SER A 95 9.23 -2.45 -0.10
CA SER A 95 8.92 -2.10 1.29
C SER A 95 9.38 -3.20 2.24
N GLY A 96 9.32 -2.93 3.54
CA GLY A 96 9.59 -3.94 4.56
C GLY A 96 8.72 -5.20 4.45
N ASP A 97 7.55 -5.08 3.83
CA ASP A 97 6.60 -6.18 3.64
C ASP A 97 6.56 -6.72 2.20
N GLY A 98 7.54 -6.37 1.39
CA GLY A 98 7.69 -6.84 0.04
C GLY A 98 7.48 -5.75 -1.02
N PRO A 99 7.50 -6.13 -2.30
CA PRO A 99 7.39 -5.17 -3.38
C PRO A 99 5.98 -4.59 -3.47
N VAL A 100 5.89 -3.28 -3.68
CA VAL A 100 4.63 -2.56 -3.88
C VAL A 100 4.73 -1.68 -5.12
N ALA A 101 3.61 -1.50 -5.81
CA ALA A 101 3.48 -0.57 -6.92
C ALA A 101 2.75 0.67 -6.43
N LEU A 102 3.50 1.73 -6.17
CA LEU A 102 2.95 2.97 -5.66
C LEU A 102 2.59 3.91 -6.81
N GLN A 103 1.46 4.58 -6.66
CA GLN A 103 1.07 5.64 -7.58
C GLN A 103 1.54 6.97 -7.03
N GLU A 104 2.33 7.71 -7.81
CA GLU A 104 2.78 9.04 -7.46
C GLU A 104 2.53 10.01 -8.61
N LEU A 105 2.56 11.30 -8.34
CA LEU A 105 2.37 12.32 -9.36
C LEU A 105 3.71 12.69 -9.99
N LYS A 106 3.73 12.71 -11.32
CA LYS A 106 4.90 13.07 -12.11
C LYS A 106 4.60 14.33 -12.92
N GLY A 107 5.51 15.29 -12.89
CA GLY A 107 5.50 16.44 -13.77
C GLY A 107 6.54 16.28 -14.88
N HIS A 108 6.23 16.82 -16.06
CA HIS A 108 7.20 16.94 -17.16
C HIS A 108 7.33 18.40 -17.54
N CYS A 109 8.54 18.94 -17.48
CA CYS A 109 8.81 20.29 -17.93
C CYS A 109 9.26 20.27 -19.39
N SER A 110 8.47 20.85 -20.27
CA SER A 110 8.79 20.93 -21.71
C SER A 110 9.95 21.89 -22.00
N VAL A 111 10.21 22.85 -21.13
CA VAL A 111 11.33 23.80 -21.26
C VAL A 111 12.66 23.12 -20.89
N CYS A 112 12.72 22.49 -19.71
CA CYS A 112 13.91 21.79 -19.25
C CYS A 112 14.04 20.38 -19.82
N ARG A 113 12.97 19.82 -20.38
CA ARG A 113 12.87 18.45 -20.90
C ARG A 113 13.20 17.41 -19.83
N ARG A 114 12.70 17.62 -18.61
CA ARG A 114 12.93 16.74 -17.46
C ARG A 114 11.63 16.39 -16.77
N ASP A 115 11.61 15.16 -16.25
CA ASP A 115 10.56 14.71 -15.36
C ASP A 115 10.93 15.07 -13.92
N PHE A 116 9.94 15.30 -13.08
CA PHE A 116 10.13 15.51 -11.66
C PHE A 116 8.95 14.96 -10.86
N PHE A 117 9.21 14.63 -9.60
CA PHE A 117 8.23 14.06 -8.70
C PHE A 117 8.11 14.98 -7.49
N PRO A 118 7.10 15.87 -7.45
CA PRO A 118 7.05 16.92 -6.43
C PRO A 118 6.95 16.40 -5.00
N ASP A 119 6.35 15.22 -4.79
CA ASP A 119 6.12 14.67 -3.45
C ASP A 119 7.24 13.72 -2.98
N ALA A 120 8.18 13.38 -3.85
CA ALA A 120 9.20 12.36 -3.53
C ALA A 120 10.05 12.74 -2.32
N GLY A 121 10.45 14.00 -2.21
CA GLY A 121 11.23 14.48 -1.07
C GLY A 121 10.51 14.37 0.25
N SER A 122 9.24 14.77 0.29
CA SER A 122 8.40 14.68 1.49
C SER A 122 8.12 13.25 1.89
N LEU A 123 8.03 12.35 0.90
CA LEU A 123 7.80 10.93 1.14
C LEU A 123 9.08 10.16 1.50
N GLY A 124 10.25 10.75 1.30
CA GLY A 124 11.52 10.09 1.55
C GLY A 124 11.88 9.06 0.48
N LEU A 125 11.36 9.22 -0.71
CA LEU A 125 11.60 8.32 -1.84
C LEU A 125 12.78 8.72 -2.73
#